data_180abe451acbc45da9a814bf66323ab8
#
_entry.id   180abe451acbc45da9a814bf66323ab8
#
_cell.length_a   1.000
_cell.length_b   1.000
_cell.length_c   1.000
_cell.angle_alpha   90.00
_cell.angle_beta   90.00
_cell.angle_gamma   90.00
#
_symmetry.space_group_name_H-M   'P 1'
#
loop_
_entity.id
_entity.type
_entity.pdbx_description
1 polymer ?
#
loop_
_entity_poly.entity_id
_entity_poly.type
_entity_poly.pdbx_seq_one_letter_code
_entity_poly.pdbx_strand_id
1 'polypeptide(L)'
;MKVEIPLSKANRLINSGQLVLVSSAYKDKSNIITLAWNMPLSHKPPLLGISIAKTHLSSELIEKAEEFIVNVPSLDILDKVIYCGRHSGRDVDKFREAGLTPKKANRLAFTPLVGECIGHLECYLRDIKEVGDHNLFLGEVICASAEEDLFLDTWQVDKVKLIYHLGG
;
A
#
# COMPACT_ATOMS: atom_id res chain seq x y z
N MET A 1 35.53 5.20 -5.85
CA MET A 1 35.70 5.83 -4.53
C MET A 1 34.32 5.80 -3.84
N LYS A 2 34.21 5.39 -2.55
CA LYS A 2 32.97 5.48 -1.77
C LYS A 2 33.01 6.77 -0.97
N VAL A 3 31.85 7.40 -0.80
CA VAL A 3 31.68 8.61 0.00
C VAL A 3 30.72 8.35 1.16
N GLU A 4 30.89 9.06 2.24
CA GLU A 4 29.97 9.00 3.38
C GLU A 4 28.64 9.65 3.04
N ILE A 5 27.54 9.00 3.44
CA ILE A 5 26.18 9.49 3.23
C ILE A 5 25.60 9.94 4.58
N PRO A 6 25.02 11.14 4.68
CA PRO A 6 24.37 11.60 5.91
C PRO A 6 23.34 10.60 6.41
N LEU A 7 23.30 10.33 7.72
CA LEU A 7 22.37 9.36 8.34
C LEU A 7 20.91 9.67 8.03
N SER A 8 20.53 10.95 7.88
CA SER A 8 19.18 11.36 7.44
C SER A 8 18.80 10.90 6.03
N LYS A 9 19.77 10.42 5.23
CA LYS A 9 19.56 9.88 3.89
C LYS A 9 19.91 8.39 3.78
N ALA A 10 20.31 7.75 4.88
CA ALA A 10 20.78 6.36 4.89
C ALA A 10 19.72 5.36 4.36
N ASN A 11 18.43 5.58 4.73
CA ASN A 11 17.32 4.76 4.25
C ASN A 11 17.18 4.76 2.72
N ARG A 12 17.62 5.82 2.04
CA ARG A 12 17.52 5.92 0.57
C ARG A 12 18.41 4.90 -0.16
N LEU A 13 19.43 4.36 0.50
CA LEU A 13 20.28 3.32 -0.06
C LEU A 13 19.55 1.97 -0.22
N ILE A 14 18.47 1.75 0.54
CA ILE A 14 17.69 0.51 0.54
C ILE A 14 16.20 0.75 0.27
N ASN A 15 15.78 1.97 -0.01
CA ASN A 15 14.37 2.35 -0.20
C ASN A 15 13.87 2.09 -1.63
N SER A 16 14.55 1.27 -2.40
CA SER A 16 14.07 0.85 -3.71
C SER A 16 13.13 -0.34 -3.55
N GLY A 17 11.85 -0.10 -3.72
CA GLY A 17 10.82 -1.13 -3.57
C GLY A 17 9.62 -0.88 -4.45
N GLN A 18 8.81 -1.91 -4.62
CA GLN A 18 7.56 -1.81 -5.35
C GLN A 18 6.62 -0.82 -4.66
N LEU A 19 6.10 0.14 -5.44
CA LEU A 19 5.03 1.01 -4.98
C LEU A 19 3.70 0.26 -4.94
N VAL A 20 2.98 0.45 -3.85
CA VAL A 20 1.62 -0.04 -3.67
C VAL A 20 0.70 1.10 -3.25
N LEU A 21 -0.60 0.94 -3.48
CA LEU A 21 -1.64 1.76 -2.91
C LEU A 21 -2.27 1.01 -1.75
N VAL A 22 -2.19 1.56 -0.54
CA VAL A 22 -2.87 0.97 0.61
C VAL A 22 -4.18 1.70 0.84
N SER A 23 -5.29 1.01 0.66
CA SER A 23 -6.61 1.50 1.01
C SER A 23 -6.99 1.12 2.44
N SER A 24 -7.71 1.99 3.09
CA SER A 24 -8.22 1.84 4.45
C SER A 24 -9.53 2.59 4.61
N ALA A 25 -10.44 2.09 5.42
CA ALA A 25 -11.70 2.75 5.70
C ALA A 25 -12.19 2.46 7.11
N TYR A 26 -12.84 3.45 7.72
CA TYR A 26 -13.54 3.29 8.99
C TYR A 26 -14.78 4.17 8.98
N LYS A 27 -15.96 3.59 9.23
CA LYS A 27 -17.27 4.24 9.09
C LYS A 27 -17.44 4.80 7.67
N ASP A 28 -17.74 6.08 7.55
CA ASP A 28 -17.96 6.83 6.30
C ASP A 28 -16.69 7.45 5.71
N LYS A 29 -15.52 7.24 6.33
CA LYS A 29 -14.25 7.78 5.86
C LYS A 29 -13.37 6.69 5.25
N SER A 30 -12.95 6.89 4.00
CA SER A 30 -11.95 6.05 3.32
C SER A 30 -10.72 6.88 2.90
N ASN A 31 -9.60 6.21 2.71
CA ASN A 31 -8.37 6.82 2.23
C ASN A 31 -7.53 5.83 1.42
N ILE A 32 -6.63 6.40 0.61
CA ILE A 32 -5.59 5.67 -0.12
C ILE A 32 -4.26 6.36 0.18
N ILE A 33 -3.24 5.58 0.50
CA ILE A 33 -1.87 6.07 0.63
C ILE A 33 -0.96 5.32 -0.34
N THR A 34 -0.09 6.06 -1.04
CA THR A 34 1.00 5.48 -1.84
C THR A 34 2.14 5.12 -0.92
N LEU A 35 2.62 3.88 -0.99
CA LEU A 35 3.58 3.34 -0.04
C LEU A 35 4.66 2.53 -0.75
N ALA A 36 5.93 2.82 -0.42
CA ALA A 36 7.11 2.03 -0.81
C ALA A 36 7.61 1.13 0.34
N TRP A 37 7.26 1.45 1.58
CA TRP A 37 7.72 0.71 2.75
C TRP A 37 6.76 -0.44 3.07
N ASN A 38 6.88 -1.51 2.28
CA ASN A 38 6.10 -2.73 2.40
C ASN A 38 6.99 -3.96 2.18
N MET A 39 6.66 -5.08 2.81
CA MET A 39 7.42 -6.32 2.68
C MET A 39 6.61 -7.55 3.09
N PRO A 40 6.85 -8.73 2.49
CA PRO A 40 6.38 -10.00 3.02
C PRO A 40 7.13 -10.33 4.32
N LEU A 41 6.45 -10.95 5.29
CA LEU A 41 7.00 -11.27 6.61
C LEU A 41 6.97 -12.78 6.92
N SER A 42 5.95 -13.51 6.49
CA SER A 42 5.76 -14.92 6.83
C SER A 42 4.94 -15.63 5.75
N HIS A 43 5.20 -16.92 5.59
CA HIS A 43 4.43 -17.80 4.70
C HIS A 43 3.26 -18.48 5.42
N LYS A 44 3.42 -18.83 6.70
CA LYS A 44 2.41 -19.58 7.49
C LYS A 44 2.34 -19.04 8.93
N PRO A 45 1.33 -18.22 9.25
CA PRO A 45 0.33 -17.63 8.34
C PRO A 45 0.97 -16.66 7.34
N PRO A 46 0.29 -16.35 6.22
CA PRO A 46 0.82 -15.38 5.25
C PRO A 46 0.72 -13.96 5.83
N LEU A 47 1.84 -13.41 6.25
CA LEU A 47 1.93 -12.07 6.84
C LEU A 47 2.70 -11.13 5.94
N LEU A 48 2.27 -9.89 5.93
CA LEU A 48 3.01 -8.76 5.36
C LEU A 48 3.11 -7.60 6.35
N GLY A 49 4.11 -6.75 6.15
CA GLY A 49 4.31 -5.52 6.91
C GLY A 49 4.21 -4.30 6.02
N ILE A 50 3.57 -3.25 6.54
CA ILE A 50 3.56 -1.91 5.96
C ILE A 50 3.96 -0.90 7.03
N SER A 51 4.84 0.04 6.68
CA SER A 51 5.29 1.09 7.60
C SER A 51 4.70 2.43 7.18
N ILE A 52 3.92 3.04 8.06
CA ILE A 52 3.19 4.30 7.81
C ILE A 52 3.52 5.29 8.92
N ALA A 53 3.82 6.55 8.56
CA ALA A 53 4.04 7.60 9.56
C ALA A 53 2.79 7.80 10.43
N LYS A 54 3.00 7.97 11.74
CA LYS A 54 1.93 8.10 12.75
C LYS A 54 0.95 9.25 12.46
N THR A 55 1.41 10.27 11.74
CA THR A 55 0.62 11.45 11.39
C THR A 55 -0.33 11.24 10.21
N HIS A 56 -0.18 10.17 9.43
CA HIS A 56 -1.01 9.92 8.25
C HIS A 56 -2.40 9.40 8.63
N LEU A 57 -3.43 9.87 7.90
CA LEU A 57 -4.81 9.43 8.09
C LEU A 57 -4.97 7.90 7.97
N SER A 58 -4.23 7.26 7.05
CA SER A 58 -4.29 5.80 6.89
C SER A 58 -3.84 5.05 8.15
N SER A 59 -2.86 5.56 8.92
CA SER A 59 -2.46 4.97 10.20
C SER A 59 -3.65 4.91 11.15
N GLU A 60 -4.36 6.01 11.31
CA GLU A 60 -5.54 6.13 12.16
C GLU A 60 -6.71 5.21 11.70
N LEU A 61 -6.97 5.17 10.38
CA LEU A 61 -8.06 4.36 9.84
C LEU A 61 -7.80 2.86 9.99
N ILE A 62 -6.56 2.40 9.71
CA ILE A 62 -6.18 0.99 9.84
C ILE A 62 -6.27 0.53 11.29
N GLU A 63 -5.80 1.35 12.24
CA GLU A 63 -5.87 1.05 13.67
C GLU A 63 -7.33 0.88 14.15
N LYS A 64 -8.23 1.73 13.66
CA LYS A 64 -9.65 1.68 14.05
C LYS A 64 -10.45 0.58 13.36
N ALA A 65 -10.13 0.27 12.11
CA ALA A 65 -10.85 -0.71 11.31
C ALA A 65 -10.33 -2.14 11.53
N GLU A 66 -9.08 -2.27 11.99
CA GLU A 66 -8.35 -3.53 12.12
C GLU A 66 -8.25 -4.30 10.78
N GLU A 67 -8.35 -3.58 9.66
CA GLU A 67 -8.24 -4.12 8.31
C GLU A 67 -7.64 -3.10 7.33
N PHE A 68 -7.00 -3.59 6.27
CA PHE A 68 -6.51 -2.79 5.16
C PHE A 68 -6.32 -3.63 3.89
N ILE A 69 -6.18 -2.98 2.75
CA ILE A 69 -5.90 -3.65 1.49
C ILE A 69 -4.64 -3.07 0.87
N VAL A 70 -3.73 -3.96 0.46
CA VAL A 70 -2.60 -3.61 -0.39
C VAL A 70 -3.02 -3.84 -1.83
N ASN A 71 -3.09 -2.76 -2.61
CA ASN A 71 -3.45 -2.78 -4.02
C ASN A 71 -2.19 -2.56 -4.86
N VAL A 72 -1.96 -3.39 -5.86
CA VAL A 72 -0.79 -3.34 -6.75
C VAL A 72 -1.14 -2.57 -8.01
N PRO A 73 -0.64 -1.34 -8.21
CA PRO A 73 -0.87 -0.58 -9.42
C PRO A 73 0.08 -1.00 -10.55
N SER A 74 -0.37 -0.88 -11.80
CA SER A 74 0.50 -0.88 -12.97
C SER A 74 0.98 0.53 -13.31
N LEU A 75 1.97 0.63 -14.20
CA LEU A 75 2.49 1.92 -14.69
C LEU A 75 1.40 2.75 -15.39
N ASP A 76 0.32 2.12 -15.88
CA ASP A 76 -0.76 2.79 -16.62
C ASP A 76 -1.53 3.81 -15.77
N ILE A 77 -1.48 3.67 -14.44
CA ILE A 77 -2.13 4.60 -13.50
C ILE A 77 -1.12 5.40 -12.66
N LEU A 78 0.10 5.61 -13.18
CA LEU A 78 1.17 6.29 -12.44
C LEU A 78 0.78 7.69 -11.95
N ASP A 79 0.07 8.46 -12.76
CA ASP A 79 -0.42 9.79 -12.39
C ASP A 79 -1.32 9.76 -11.16
N LYS A 80 -2.22 8.77 -11.07
CA LYS A 80 -3.12 8.55 -9.93
C LYS A 80 -2.35 8.11 -8.69
N VAL A 81 -1.33 7.25 -8.86
CA VAL A 81 -0.42 6.83 -7.78
C VAL A 81 0.34 8.01 -7.20
N ILE A 82 0.87 8.88 -8.06
CA ILE A 82 1.55 10.12 -7.65
C ILE A 82 0.58 11.06 -6.94
N TYR A 83 -0.63 11.22 -7.47
CA TYR A 83 -1.67 12.05 -6.83
C TYR A 83 -1.95 11.57 -5.39
N CYS A 84 -2.19 10.27 -5.20
CA CYS A 84 -2.45 9.68 -3.89
C CYS A 84 -1.30 9.87 -2.89
N GLY A 85 -0.05 9.90 -3.39
CA GLY A 85 1.13 10.12 -2.55
C GLY A 85 1.37 11.59 -2.15
N ARG A 86 0.87 12.54 -2.96
CA ARG A 86 1.12 13.99 -2.76
C ARG A 86 0.03 14.71 -2.00
N HIS A 87 -1.17 14.15 -1.90
CA HIS A 87 -2.32 14.79 -1.26
C HIS A 87 -2.68 14.07 0.04
N SER A 88 -3.17 14.84 1.02
CA SER A 88 -3.67 14.28 2.27
C SER A 88 -5.13 13.87 2.14
N GLY A 89 -5.48 12.65 2.60
CA GLY A 89 -6.88 12.22 2.69
C GLY A 89 -7.69 12.97 3.75
N ARG A 90 -7.04 13.84 4.54
CA ARG A 90 -7.74 14.77 5.43
C ARG A 90 -8.37 15.95 4.67
N ASP A 91 -7.75 16.31 3.53
CA ASP A 91 -8.11 17.49 2.75
C ASP A 91 -8.95 17.15 1.52
N VAL A 92 -8.75 15.94 0.96
CA VAL A 92 -9.41 15.51 -0.29
C VAL A 92 -9.94 14.09 -0.20
N ASP A 93 -10.98 13.80 -0.97
CA ASP A 93 -11.41 12.43 -1.29
C ASP A 93 -10.55 11.90 -2.45
N LYS A 94 -9.58 11.04 -2.12
CA LYS A 94 -8.61 10.54 -3.11
C LYS A 94 -9.23 9.59 -4.14
N PHE A 95 -10.27 8.84 -3.81
CA PHE A 95 -10.97 8.03 -4.80
C PHE A 95 -11.57 8.94 -5.88
N ARG A 96 -12.30 9.96 -5.48
CA ARG A 96 -12.94 10.89 -6.40
C ARG A 96 -11.93 11.74 -7.16
N GLU A 97 -11.00 12.39 -6.46
CA GLU A 97 -10.11 13.38 -7.08
C GLU A 97 -9.03 12.74 -7.97
N ALA A 98 -8.56 11.53 -7.65
CA ALA A 98 -7.66 10.77 -8.52
C ALA A 98 -8.39 9.97 -9.60
N GLY A 99 -9.73 9.99 -9.62
CA GLY A 99 -10.52 9.20 -10.57
C GLY A 99 -10.30 7.68 -10.38
N LEU A 100 -10.21 7.24 -9.13
CA LEU A 100 -10.09 5.83 -8.75
C LEU A 100 -11.46 5.29 -8.33
N THR A 101 -11.75 4.04 -8.70
CA THR A 101 -13.03 3.40 -8.45
C THR A 101 -12.96 2.54 -7.18
N PRO A 102 -13.70 2.88 -6.10
CA PRO A 102 -13.81 1.98 -4.97
C PRO A 102 -14.65 0.76 -5.35
N LYS A 103 -14.09 -0.43 -5.24
CA LYS A 103 -14.79 -1.70 -5.44
C LYS A 103 -14.93 -2.44 -4.11
N LYS A 104 -16.01 -3.18 -3.96
CA LYS A 104 -16.24 -4.02 -2.78
C LYS A 104 -15.15 -5.08 -2.66
N ALA A 105 -14.58 -5.24 -1.47
CA ALA A 105 -13.66 -6.32 -1.15
C ALA A 105 -14.35 -7.69 -1.16
N ASN A 106 -13.57 -8.76 -1.38
CA ASN A 106 -14.09 -10.11 -1.40
C ASN A 106 -14.36 -10.66 0.01
N ARG A 107 -13.56 -10.26 0.99
CA ARG A 107 -13.60 -10.78 2.37
C ARG A 107 -13.72 -9.69 3.43
N LEU A 108 -13.15 -8.51 3.22
CA LEU A 108 -13.23 -7.42 4.17
C LEU A 108 -14.59 -6.72 4.13
N ALA A 109 -14.99 -6.16 5.28
CA ALA A 109 -16.32 -5.57 5.42
C ALA A 109 -16.38 -4.10 5.02
N PHE A 110 -15.32 -3.34 5.28
CA PHE A 110 -15.35 -1.87 5.21
C PHE A 110 -14.40 -1.30 4.16
N THR A 111 -13.21 -1.86 4.04
CA THR A 111 -12.15 -1.30 3.20
C THR A 111 -12.37 -1.64 1.73
N PRO A 112 -12.46 -0.65 0.82
CA PRO A 112 -12.64 -0.91 -0.61
C PRO A 112 -11.33 -1.28 -1.29
N LEU A 113 -11.43 -2.10 -2.35
CA LEU A 113 -10.38 -2.28 -3.35
C LEU A 113 -10.24 -1.01 -4.20
N VAL A 114 -9.05 -0.77 -4.75
CA VAL A 114 -8.83 0.21 -5.82
C VAL A 114 -9.01 -0.50 -7.17
N GLY A 115 -10.11 -0.21 -7.85
CA GLY A 115 -10.57 -0.98 -9.00
C GLY A 115 -9.65 -0.98 -10.23
N GLU A 116 -8.76 -0.01 -10.37
CA GLU A 116 -7.79 0.12 -11.45
C GLU A 116 -6.47 -0.61 -11.16
N CYS A 117 -6.28 -1.14 -9.94
CA CYS A 117 -5.12 -1.95 -9.61
C CYS A 117 -5.23 -3.38 -10.14
N ILE A 118 -4.10 -3.95 -10.52
CA ILE A 118 -3.98 -5.27 -11.15
C ILE A 118 -3.87 -6.43 -10.15
N GLY A 119 -3.73 -6.14 -8.88
CA GLY A 119 -3.67 -7.13 -7.81
C GLY A 119 -4.05 -6.55 -6.46
N HIS A 120 -4.58 -7.39 -5.58
CA HIS A 120 -5.09 -7.00 -4.27
C HIS A 120 -4.74 -8.05 -3.22
N LEU A 121 -4.31 -7.58 -2.03
CA LEU A 121 -4.13 -8.41 -0.84
C LEU A 121 -4.99 -7.81 0.28
N GLU A 122 -6.06 -8.50 0.64
CA GLU A 122 -6.96 -8.13 1.72
C GLU A 122 -6.40 -8.64 3.05
N CYS A 123 -6.22 -7.75 4.02
CA CYS A 123 -5.50 -8.07 5.25
C CYS A 123 -6.34 -7.73 6.49
N TYR A 124 -6.38 -8.65 7.45
CA TYR A 124 -6.70 -8.31 8.83
C TYR A 124 -5.43 -7.85 9.56
N LEU A 125 -5.55 -6.79 10.33
CA LEU A 125 -4.49 -6.32 11.21
C LEU A 125 -4.26 -7.34 12.34
N ARG A 126 -3.00 -7.74 12.52
CA ARG A 126 -2.60 -8.67 13.60
C ARG A 126 -1.85 -7.99 14.72
N ASP A 127 -1.06 -7.00 14.39
CA ASP A 127 -0.27 -6.27 15.39
C ASP A 127 0.17 -4.91 14.85
N ILE A 128 0.49 -4.00 15.75
CA ILE A 128 1.07 -2.71 15.45
C ILE A 128 2.33 -2.56 16.31
N LYS A 129 3.45 -2.27 15.67
CA LYS A 129 4.70 -1.95 16.37
C LYS A 129 5.07 -0.50 16.14
N GLU A 130 5.22 0.24 17.22
CA GLU A 130 5.81 1.58 17.13
C GLU A 130 7.30 1.51 16.79
N VAL A 131 7.69 2.20 15.72
CA VAL A 131 9.07 2.25 15.23
C VAL A 131 9.43 3.70 14.92
N GLY A 132 10.00 4.40 15.91
CA GLY A 132 10.31 5.82 15.77
C GLY A 132 9.08 6.68 15.46
N ASP A 133 9.10 7.40 14.34
CA ASP A 133 8.01 8.26 13.86
C ASP A 133 6.96 7.52 13.00
N HIS A 134 7.14 6.20 12.81
CA HIS A 134 6.24 5.33 12.06
C HIS A 134 5.61 4.26 12.95
N ASN A 135 4.49 3.71 12.47
CA ASN A 135 3.92 2.45 12.92
C ASN A 135 4.15 1.38 11.85
N LEU A 136 4.68 0.23 12.26
CA LEU A 136 4.73 -0.98 11.44
C LEU A 136 3.46 -1.79 11.71
N PHE A 137 2.58 -1.86 10.73
CA PHE A 137 1.35 -2.65 10.74
C PHE A 137 1.64 -4.05 10.20
N LEU A 138 1.31 -5.07 10.96
CA LEU A 138 1.44 -6.47 10.58
C LEU A 138 0.06 -6.97 10.15
N GLY A 139 -0.09 -7.27 8.86
CA GLY A 139 -1.34 -7.77 8.29
C GLY A 139 -1.26 -9.24 7.92
N GLU A 140 -2.29 -10.01 8.27
CA GLU A 140 -2.48 -11.35 7.74
C GLU A 140 -3.31 -11.28 6.48
N VAL A 141 -2.76 -11.79 5.38
CA VAL A 141 -3.45 -11.88 4.09
C VAL A 141 -4.51 -12.96 4.18
N ILE A 142 -5.78 -12.56 4.07
CA ILE A 142 -6.94 -13.46 4.12
C ILE A 142 -7.57 -13.71 2.74
N CYS A 143 -7.23 -12.86 1.77
CA CYS A 143 -7.61 -13.01 0.37
C CYS A 143 -6.58 -12.32 -0.50
N ALA A 144 -6.21 -12.95 -1.61
CA ALA A 144 -5.38 -12.38 -2.63
C ALA A 144 -6.01 -12.60 -4.00
N SER A 145 -5.97 -11.59 -4.87
CA SER A 145 -6.45 -11.66 -6.24
C SER A 145 -5.56 -10.85 -7.16
N ALA A 146 -5.48 -11.25 -8.42
CA ALA A 146 -4.74 -10.56 -9.46
C ALA A 146 -5.40 -10.78 -10.83
N GLU A 147 -5.06 -9.94 -11.79
CA GLU A 147 -5.46 -10.11 -13.20
C GLU A 147 -4.84 -11.41 -13.75
N GLU A 148 -5.68 -12.30 -14.25
CA GLU A 148 -5.31 -13.68 -14.65
C GLU A 148 -4.18 -13.70 -15.69
N ASP A 149 -4.24 -12.80 -16.69
CA ASP A 149 -3.24 -12.73 -17.76
C ASP A 149 -1.91 -12.07 -17.33
N LEU A 150 -1.91 -11.36 -16.19
CA LEU A 150 -0.76 -10.59 -15.72
C LEU A 150 0.00 -11.26 -14.57
N PHE A 151 -0.63 -12.20 -13.88
CA PHE A 151 -0.03 -12.93 -12.77
C PHE A 151 -0.31 -14.43 -12.89
N LEU A 152 0.77 -15.21 -12.99
CA LEU A 152 0.75 -16.67 -12.87
C LEU A 152 1.36 -17.03 -11.50
N ASP A 153 2.51 -17.69 -11.48
CA ASP A 153 3.30 -17.85 -10.24
C ASP A 153 4.07 -16.58 -9.86
N THR A 154 4.28 -15.71 -10.85
CA THR A 154 4.90 -14.38 -10.72
C THR A 154 4.25 -13.39 -11.67
N TRP A 155 4.52 -12.10 -11.47
CA TRP A 155 4.13 -11.07 -12.41
C TRP A 155 4.77 -11.30 -13.79
N GLN A 156 3.96 -11.22 -14.85
CA GLN A 156 4.41 -11.34 -16.23
C GLN A 156 4.96 -9.99 -16.70
N VAL A 157 6.25 -9.74 -16.42
CA VAL A 157 6.90 -8.43 -16.65
C VAL A 157 7.06 -8.04 -18.12
N ASP A 158 6.85 -8.96 -19.03
CA ASP A 158 6.70 -8.72 -20.48
C ASP A 158 5.34 -8.14 -20.86
N LYS A 159 4.31 -8.35 -20.04
CA LYS A 159 2.94 -7.88 -20.25
C LYS A 159 2.60 -6.67 -19.39
N VAL A 160 3.19 -6.51 -18.21
CA VAL A 160 2.87 -5.45 -17.28
C VAL A 160 4.12 -4.79 -16.71
N LYS A 161 4.08 -3.46 -16.55
CA LYS A 161 5.13 -2.69 -15.90
C LYS A 161 4.66 -2.31 -14.49
N LEU A 162 5.38 -2.83 -13.50
CA LEU A 162 5.18 -2.45 -12.10
C LEU A 162 5.90 -1.13 -11.80
N ILE A 163 5.43 -0.42 -10.78
CA ILE A 163 6.02 0.85 -10.37
C ILE A 163 6.98 0.60 -9.22
N TYR A 164 8.19 1.16 -9.32
CA TYR A 164 9.21 1.09 -8.27
C TYR A 164 9.62 2.48 -7.81
N HIS A 165 9.82 2.63 -6.51
CA HIS A 165 10.38 3.82 -5.90
C HIS A 165 11.90 3.67 -5.78
N LEU A 166 12.65 4.70 -6.14
CA LEU A 166 14.12 4.68 -6.12
C LEU A 166 14.75 5.39 -4.91
N GLY A 167 13.91 5.87 -3.99
CA GLY A 167 14.34 6.63 -2.82
C GLY A 167 14.56 8.12 -3.10
N GLY A 168 13.84 9.00 -2.40
CA GLY A 168 13.99 10.45 -2.57
C GLY A 168 12.79 11.23 -2.12
#